data_de24c9c938bda49cfdbb8a82e8288acf
#
_entry.id   de24c9c938bda49cfdbb8a82e8288acf
#
_cell.length_a   1.000
_cell.length_b   1.000
_cell.length_c   1.000
_cell.angle_alpha   90.00
_cell.angle_beta   90.00
_cell.angle_gamma   90.00
#
_symmetry.space_group_name_H-M   'P 1'
#
loop_
_entity.id
_entity.type
_entity.pdbx_description
1 polymer ?
#
loop_
_entity_poly.entity_id
_entity_poly.type
_entity_poly.pdbx_seq_one_letter_code
_entity_poly.pdbx_strand_id
1 'polypeptide(L)'
;ARALNTLFEQGLTKMTQGSNALYDYKRTVGTKNFAKWFPIPDYDADIRQSYKGGFTYLADRFKEVDLEEGIVLDVNSLYPSVMYYQPLPYGEGIYFKGKYKEDKLYNLYIQMITCQFELKPNHIPTIQLKNNLSFIPTEYLKSSNGEDVTLCLTNVDLELFLEHYDVFNITYHSGWKFKSTVGLFKEYIDKWNTIKVESTKSGNWA
;
A
#
# COMPACT_ATOMS: atom_id res chain seq x y z
N ALA A 1 -27.39 1.05 -16.94
CA ALA A 1 -28.64 1.11 -16.17
C ALA A 1 -28.80 -0.11 -15.24
N ARG A 2 -28.68 -1.35 -15.76
CA ARG A 2 -28.94 -2.58 -14.99
C ARG A 2 -28.00 -2.75 -13.77
N ALA A 3 -26.70 -2.56 -13.96
CA ALA A 3 -25.70 -2.65 -12.88
C ALA A 3 -25.90 -1.59 -11.77
N LEU A 4 -26.31 -0.38 -12.16
CA LEU A 4 -26.63 0.68 -11.20
C LEU A 4 -27.87 0.35 -10.37
N ASN A 5 -28.91 -0.21 -10.98
CA ASN A 5 -30.11 -0.64 -10.27
C ASN A 5 -29.77 -1.73 -9.24
N THR A 6 -28.98 -2.73 -9.61
CA THR A 6 -28.52 -3.76 -8.68
C THR A 6 -27.76 -3.19 -7.49
N LEU A 7 -26.87 -2.20 -7.72
CA LEU A 7 -26.17 -1.51 -6.62
C LEU A 7 -27.14 -0.74 -5.73
N PHE A 8 -28.13 -0.05 -6.29
CA PHE A 8 -29.13 0.68 -5.54
C PHE A 8 -30.03 -0.22 -4.71
N GLU A 9 -30.45 -1.38 -5.25
CA GLU A 9 -31.19 -2.40 -4.52
C GLU A 9 -30.40 -2.94 -3.31
N GLN A 10 -29.09 -3.00 -3.40
CA GLN A 10 -28.19 -3.34 -2.31
C GLN A 10 -27.93 -2.17 -1.33
N GLY A 11 -28.49 -0.99 -1.60
CA GLY A 11 -28.28 0.21 -0.81
C GLY A 11 -26.92 0.88 -1.03
N LEU A 12 -26.24 0.56 -2.14
CA LEU A 12 -24.96 1.12 -2.53
C LEU A 12 -25.18 2.32 -3.47
N THR A 13 -25.40 3.48 -2.88
CA THR A 13 -25.84 4.71 -3.58
C THR A 13 -24.76 5.78 -3.71
N LYS A 14 -23.48 5.43 -3.48
CA LYS A 14 -22.39 6.39 -3.58
C LYS A 14 -21.92 6.55 -5.03
N MET A 15 -21.32 7.70 -5.33
CA MET A 15 -20.92 8.06 -6.70
C MET A 15 -19.80 7.18 -7.26
N THR A 16 -18.94 6.61 -6.41
CA THR A 16 -17.81 5.78 -6.85
C THR A 16 -17.86 4.40 -6.23
N GLN A 17 -17.28 3.41 -6.90
CA GLN A 17 -17.14 2.05 -6.37
C GLN A 17 -16.38 2.04 -5.04
N GLY A 18 -15.28 2.81 -4.93
CA GLY A 18 -14.51 2.92 -3.69
C GLY A 18 -15.33 3.48 -2.54
N SER A 19 -16.17 4.48 -2.78
CA SER A 19 -17.07 5.04 -1.77
C SER A 19 -18.15 4.05 -1.34
N ASN A 20 -18.66 3.25 -2.28
CA ASN A 20 -19.61 2.17 -1.97
C ASN A 20 -18.95 1.06 -1.16
N ALA A 21 -17.74 0.64 -1.53
CA ALA A 21 -16.97 -0.37 -0.80
C ALA A 21 -16.69 0.09 0.64
N LEU A 22 -16.24 1.32 0.83
CA LEU A 22 -16.03 1.89 2.16
C LEU A 22 -17.32 1.98 2.98
N TYR A 23 -18.42 2.35 2.36
CA TYR A 23 -19.72 2.42 3.01
C TYR A 23 -20.19 1.03 3.46
N ASP A 24 -20.09 0.03 2.59
CA ASP A 24 -20.46 -1.34 2.90
C ASP A 24 -19.55 -1.95 3.98
N TYR A 25 -18.24 -1.70 3.91
CA TYR A 25 -17.32 -2.10 4.96
C TYR A 25 -17.70 -1.52 6.33
N LYS A 26 -18.03 -0.21 6.40
CA LYS A 26 -18.50 0.43 7.63
C LYS A 26 -19.78 -0.20 8.17
N ARG A 27 -20.68 -0.66 7.30
CA ARG A 27 -21.89 -1.39 7.72
C ARG A 27 -21.54 -2.77 8.30
N THR A 28 -20.61 -3.49 7.68
CA THR A 28 -20.17 -4.82 8.11
C THR A 28 -19.55 -4.77 9.49
N VAL A 29 -18.58 -3.91 9.72
CA VAL A 29 -17.83 -3.84 10.99
C VAL A 29 -18.48 -2.97 12.06
N GLY A 30 -19.44 -2.14 11.67
CA GLY A 30 -20.08 -1.15 12.51
C GLY A 30 -19.32 0.17 12.61
N THR A 31 -20.03 1.28 12.56
CA THR A 31 -19.46 2.64 12.51
C THR A 31 -18.56 2.95 13.72
N LYS A 32 -18.91 2.46 14.90
CA LYS A 32 -18.10 2.66 16.13
C LYS A 32 -16.76 1.94 16.06
N ASN A 33 -16.76 0.70 15.61
CA ASN A 33 -15.53 -0.09 15.44
C ASN A 33 -14.66 0.54 14.35
N PHE A 34 -15.26 0.92 13.22
CA PHE A 34 -14.55 1.60 12.15
C PHE A 34 -13.84 2.87 12.65
N ALA A 35 -14.52 3.75 13.36
CA ALA A 35 -13.94 4.97 13.90
C ALA A 35 -12.81 4.71 14.92
N LYS A 36 -12.91 3.62 15.69
CA LYS A 36 -11.87 3.20 16.63
C LYS A 36 -10.64 2.62 15.92
N TRP A 37 -10.86 1.86 14.83
CA TRP A 37 -9.77 1.22 14.09
C TRP A 37 -9.07 2.18 13.14
N PHE A 38 -9.82 3.11 12.56
CA PHE A 38 -9.34 4.07 11.58
C PHE A 38 -9.69 5.51 11.99
N PRO A 39 -9.08 6.01 13.07
CA PRO A 39 -9.24 7.41 13.46
C PRO A 39 -8.68 8.31 12.36
N ILE A 40 -9.17 9.54 12.29
CA ILE A 40 -8.59 10.57 11.40
C ILE A 40 -7.51 11.27 12.22
N PRO A 41 -6.22 11.00 11.95
CA PRO A 41 -5.14 11.59 12.73
C PRO A 41 -4.88 13.02 12.28
N ASP A 42 -4.50 13.89 13.19
CA ASP A 42 -3.99 15.24 12.91
C ASP A 42 -2.62 15.24 12.23
N TYR A 43 -1.90 14.10 12.29
CA TYR A 43 -0.62 13.82 11.59
C TYR A 43 -0.80 13.10 10.23
N ASP A 44 -1.97 13.19 9.61
CA ASP A 44 -2.26 12.52 8.31
C ASP A 44 -1.25 12.93 7.21
N ALA A 45 -0.81 14.19 7.20
CA ALA A 45 0.17 14.67 6.25
C ALA A 45 1.51 13.92 6.33
N ASP A 46 1.96 13.56 7.53
CA ASP A 46 3.20 12.81 7.75
C ASP A 46 3.06 11.38 7.21
N ILE A 47 1.94 10.73 7.51
CA ILE A 47 1.67 9.36 7.05
C ILE A 47 1.60 9.30 5.52
N ARG A 48 0.96 10.29 4.89
CA ARG A 48 0.82 10.36 3.42
C ARG A 48 2.16 10.48 2.70
N GLN A 49 3.20 10.95 3.34
CA GLN A 49 4.53 10.97 2.75
C GLN A 49 5.07 9.56 2.45
N SER A 50 4.65 8.54 3.21
CA SER A 50 5.04 7.15 2.96
C SER A 50 4.17 6.44 1.92
N TYR A 51 3.02 7.02 1.53
CA TYR A 51 2.11 6.38 0.58
C TYR A 51 2.75 6.25 -0.80
N LYS A 52 2.63 5.06 -1.40
CA LYS A 52 3.03 4.77 -2.78
C LYS A 52 1.84 4.27 -3.59
N GLY A 53 1.87 4.51 -4.90
CA GLY A 53 1.01 3.84 -5.85
C GLY A 53 1.41 2.38 -6.09
N GLY A 54 0.68 1.70 -6.97
CA GLY A 54 1.07 0.36 -7.41
C GLY A 54 2.44 0.37 -8.09
N PHE A 55 3.24 -0.67 -7.83
CA PHE A 55 4.55 -0.81 -8.45
C PHE A 55 4.39 -1.16 -9.94
N THR A 56 4.95 -0.34 -10.81
CA THR A 56 4.95 -0.56 -12.26
C THR A 56 6.38 -0.35 -12.76
N TYR A 57 7.02 -1.38 -13.27
CA TYR A 57 8.41 -1.32 -13.70
C TYR A 57 8.65 -2.13 -14.96
N LEU A 58 9.34 -1.54 -15.92
CA LEU A 58 9.88 -2.22 -17.08
C LEU A 58 11.40 -2.22 -17.00
N ALA A 59 12.02 -3.40 -17.03
CA ALA A 59 13.47 -3.51 -17.03
C ALA A 59 14.06 -2.87 -18.29
N ASP A 60 15.13 -2.07 -18.13
CA ASP A 60 15.71 -1.29 -19.24
C ASP A 60 16.11 -2.15 -20.45
N ARG A 61 16.55 -3.40 -20.22
CA ARG A 61 16.90 -4.35 -21.29
C ARG A 61 15.73 -4.75 -22.19
N PHE A 62 14.49 -4.48 -21.77
CA PHE A 62 13.29 -4.81 -22.55
C PHE A 62 12.58 -3.57 -23.10
N LYS A 63 13.14 -2.38 -22.90
CA LYS A 63 12.59 -1.14 -23.48
C LYS A 63 12.82 -1.16 -24.98
N GLU A 64 11.78 -0.87 -25.73
CA GLU A 64 11.80 -0.79 -27.20
C GLU A 64 12.31 -2.08 -27.89
N VAL A 65 12.08 -3.23 -27.25
CA VAL A 65 12.45 -4.55 -27.77
C VAL A 65 11.17 -5.33 -28.05
N ASP A 66 11.06 -5.85 -29.28
CA ASP A 66 10.01 -6.81 -29.62
C ASP A 66 10.36 -8.19 -29.05
N LEU A 67 9.48 -8.72 -28.24
CA LEU A 67 9.62 -10.06 -27.64
C LEU A 67 8.72 -11.02 -28.40
N GLU A 68 9.29 -12.12 -28.91
CA GLU A 68 8.54 -13.14 -29.64
C GLU A 68 7.68 -14.01 -28.70
N GLU A 69 8.16 -14.25 -27.48
CA GLU A 69 7.47 -15.09 -26.49
C GLU A 69 7.51 -14.45 -25.09
N GLY A 70 6.49 -14.68 -24.31
CA GLY A 70 6.39 -14.20 -22.95
C GLY A 70 5.37 -14.99 -22.13
N ILE A 71 5.53 -14.93 -20.81
CA ILE A 71 4.59 -15.52 -19.84
C ILE A 71 3.95 -14.39 -19.05
N VAL A 72 2.63 -14.34 -19.01
CA VAL A 72 1.87 -13.43 -18.15
C VAL A 72 1.45 -14.19 -16.90
N LEU A 73 1.85 -13.68 -15.75
CA LEU A 73 1.48 -14.23 -14.45
C LEU A 73 0.63 -13.21 -13.69
N ASP A 74 -0.42 -13.67 -13.05
CA ASP A 74 -1.28 -12.86 -12.19
C ASP A 74 -1.43 -13.51 -10.81
N VAL A 75 -1.47 -12.68 -9.77
CA VAL A 75 -1.74 -13.14 -8.41
C VAL A 75 -3.21 -12.90 -8.09
N ASN A 76 -3.97 -13.98 -8.04
CA ASN A 76 -5.39 -13.93 -7.76
C ASN A 76 -5.71 -13.18 -6.47
N SER A 77 -6.48 -12.09 -6.62
CA SER A 77 -6.95 -11.27 -5.49
C SER A 77 -5.81 -10.81 -4.55
N LEU A 78 -4.69 -10.33 -5.11
CA LEU A 78 -3.50 -9.94 -4.34
C LEU A 78 -3.84 -8.97 -3.18
N TYR A 79 -4.51 -7.86 -3.46
CA TYR A 79 -4.89 -6.90 -2.41
C TYR A 79 -5.82 -7.50 -1.35
N PRO A 80 -6.92 -8.18 -1.70
CA PRO A 80 -7.75 -8.89 -0.72
C PRO A 80 -6.99 -9.92 0.11
N SER A 81 -6.04 -10.66 -0.48
CA SER A 81 -5.24 -11.63 0.27
C SER A 81 -4.33 -10.98 1.31
N VAL A 82 -3.67 -9.87 0.96
CA VAL A 82 -2.88 -9.08 1.92
C VAL A 82 -3.77 -8.53 3.03
N MET A 83 -4.93 -7.94 2.71
CA MET A 83 -5.88 -7.42 3.69
C MET A 83 -6.44 -8.49 4.62
N TYR A 84 -6.49 -9.74 4.17
CA TYR A 84 -7.03 -10.88 4.91
C TYR A 84 -6.02 -11.51 5.87
N TYR A 85 -4.78 -11.72 5.39
CA TYR A 85 -3.79 -12.55 6.08
C TYR A 85 -2.66 -11.76 6.74
N GLN A 86 -2.40 -10.53 6.30
CA GLN A 86 -1.26 -9.77 6.83
C GLN A 86 -1.66 -8.90 8.03
N PRO A 87 -0.72 -8.64 8.95
CA PRO A 87 -0.91 -7.67 10.00
C PRO A 87 -1.03 -6.26 9.41
N LEU A 88 -2.12 -5.58 9.72
CA LEU A 88 -2.40 -4.22 9.26
C LEU A 88 -2.49 -3.26 10.45
N PRO A 89 -2.08 -1.99 10.26
CA PRO A 89 -2.11 -1.00 11.32
C PRO A 89 -3.55 -0.63 11.70
N TYR A 90 -3.77 -0.36 12.99
CA TYR A 90 -5.04 0.13 13.49
C TYR A 90 -4.86 1.06 14.70
N GLY A 91 -5.87 1.93 14.91
CA GLY A 91 -5.91 2.87 16.01
C GLY A 91 -4.93 4.04 15.85
N GLU A 92 -4.74 4.76 16.94
CA GLU A 92 -3.84 5.93 16.99
C GLU A 92 -2.37 5.50 16.89
N GLY A 93 -1.59 6.26 16.09
CA GLY A 93 -0.15 6.13 16.02
C GLY A 93 0.53 6.85 17.18
N ILE A 94 1.73 6.41 17.51
CA ILE A 94 2.61 7.05 18.49
C ILE A 94 3.84 7.59 17.78
N TYR A 95 4.11 8.89 17.97
CA TYR A 95 5.32 9.54 17.47
C TYR A 95 6.57 9.04 18.22
N PHE A 96 7.68 8.88 17.49
CA PHE A 96 8.98 8.61 18.06
C PHE A 96 10.08 9.41 17.36
N LYS A 97 11.16 9.69 18.08
CA LYS A 97 12.37 10.36 17.56
C LYS A 97 13.50 9.36 17.34
N GLY A 98 14.33 9.62 16.34
CA GLY A 98 15.46 8.78 15.99
C GLY A 98 15.06 7.51 15.25
N LYS A 99 15.90 6.48 15.32
CA LYS A 99 15.64 5.17 14.74
C LYS A 99 14.57 4.43 15.53
N TYR A 100 13.64 3.77 14.81
CA TYR A 100 12.67 2.87 15.44
C TYR A 100 13.38 1.83 16.30
N LYS A 101 12.86 1.64 17.51
CA LYS A 101 13.28 0.57 18.42
C LYS A 101 12.17 -0.46 18.47
N GLU A 102 12.55 -1.73 18.40
CA GLU A 102 11.61 -2.85 18.41
C GLU A 102 10.61 -2.73 19.57
N ASP A 103 9.33 -2.81 19.21
CA ASP A 103 8.20 -2.71 20.14
C ASP A 103 7.17 -3.79 19.79
N LYS A 104 6.96 -4.72 20.71
CA LYS A 104 6.04 -5.86 20.51
C LYS A 104 4.59 -5.44 20.33
N LEU A 105 4.18 -4.29 20.88
CA LEU A 105 2.83 -3.79 20.80
C LEU A 105 2.62 -2.88 19.57
N TYR A 106 3.64 -2.08 19.24
CA TYR A 106 3.63 -1.13 18.13
C TYR A 106 4.68 -1.53 17.10
N ASN A 107 4.43 -2.65 16.43
CA ASN A 107 5.37 -3.36 15.56
C ASN A 107 5.33 -2.93 14.09
N LEU A 108 4.37 -2.13 13.68
CA LEU A 108 4.35 -1.47 12.37
C LEU A 108 4.73 0.00 12.53
N TYR A 109 5.53 0.52 11.60
CA TYR A 109 5.98 1.90 11.70
C TYR A 109 6.23 2.53 10.33
N ILE A 110 6.27 3.86 10.34
CA ILE A 110 6.74 4.70 9.27
C ILE A 110 7.97 5.43 9.79
N GLN A 111 9.05 5.45 9.04
CA GLN A 111 10.33 6.06 9.43
C GLN A 111 10.73 7.12 8.42
N MET A 112 11.05 8.31 8.90
CA MET A 112 11.70 9.36 8.12
C MET A 112 13.21 9.25 8.27
N ILE A 113 13.91 9.17 7.14
CA ILE A 113 15.37 9.06 7.05
C ILE A 113 15.91 10.06 6.03
N THR A 114 17.17 10.44 6.18
CA THR A 114 17.96 11.10 5.13
C THR A 114 19.18 10.25 4.86
N CYS A 115 19.47 9.98 3.60
CA CYS A 115 20.60 9.14 3.21
C CYS A 115 21.02 9.39 1.75
N GLN A 116 22.17 8.84 1.40
CA GLN A 116 22.61 8.63 0.03
C GLN A 116 22.50 7.16 -0.31
N PHE A 117 22.22 6.83 -1.56
CA PHE A 117 22.03 5.43 -1.94
C PHE A 117 22.33 5.16 -3.41
N GLU A 118 22.66 3.90 -3.68
CA GLU A 118 22.87 3.35 -5.01
C GLU A 118 22.23 1.96 -5.14
N LEU A 119 21.53 1.71 -6.26
CA LEU A 119 20.90 0.43 -6.53
C LEU A 119 21.94 -0.66 -6.69
N LYS A 120 21.83 -1.75 -5.92
CA LYS A 120 22.70 -2.91 -6.04
C LYS A 120 22.58 -3.58 -7.42
N PRO A 121 23.65 -4.20 -7.93
CA PRO A 121 23.59 -4.97 -9.17
C PRO A 121 22.49 -6.04 -9.12
N ASN A 122 21.78 -6.21 -10.23
CA ASN A 122 20.68 -7.17 -10.40
C ASN A 122 19.47 -7.00 -9.47
N HIS A 123 19.32 -5.84 -8.83
CA HIS A 123 18.13 -5.49 -8.08
C HIS A 123 17.24 -4.52 -8.87
N ILE A 124 15.95 -4.47 -8.51
CA ILE A 124 14.99 -3.52 -9.09
C ILE A 124 14.86 -2.30 -8.18
N PRO A 125 14.71 -1.10 -8.74
CA PRO A 125 14.57 0.11 -7.93
C PRO A 125 13.19 0.13 -7.25
N THR A 126 13.16 0.50 -5.97
CA THR A 126 11.94 0.54 -5.15
C THR A 126 11.57 1.94 -4.67
N ILE A 127 12.47 2.92 -4.84
CA ILE A 127 12.25 4.31 -4.43
C ILE A 127 11.60 5.09 -5.54
N GLN A 128 10.34 5.48 -5.31
CA GLN A 128 9.55 6.30 -6.22
C GLN A 128 9.67 7.78 -5.87
N LEU A 129 9.90 8.62 -6.87
CA LEU A 129 9.80 10.07 -6.73
C LEU A 129 8.36 10.49 -6.53
N LYS A 130 8.11 11.31 -5.51
CA LYS A 130 6.81 11.90 -5.23
C LYS A 130 6.82 13.40 -5.52
N ASN A 131 5.60 13.93 -5.67
CA ASN A 131 5.36 15.37 -5.88
C ASN A 131 6.01 15.94 -7.15
N ASN A 132 6.29 15.08 -8.14
CA ASN A 132 6.74 15.52 -9.43
C ASN A 132 5.54 15.72 -10.36
N LEU A 133 5.24 16.96 -10.70
CA LEU A 133 4.18 17.31 -11.65
C LEU A 133 4.58 17.06 -13.12
N SER A 134 5.83 16.72 -13.37
CA SER A 134 6.34 16.37 -14.69
C SER A 134 6.22 14.88 -14.91
N PHE A 135 5.72 14.47 -16.08
CA PHE A 135 5.76 13.08 -16.50
C PHE A 135 7.23 12.66 -16.71
N ILE A 136 7.70 11.73 -15.88
CA ILE A 136 9.02 11.13 -16.01
C ILE A 136 8.81 9.66 -16.39
N PRO A 137 9.43 9.18 -17.51
CA PRO A 137 9.30 7.80 -17.96
C PRO A 137 9.76 6.73 -16.94
N THR A 138 10.64 7.13 -16.01
CA THR A 138 11.08 6.29 -14.89
C THR A 138 10.78 7.02 -13.59
N GLU A 139 9.76 6.57 -12.87
CA GLU A 139 9.40 7.13 -11.57
C GLU A 139 10.31 6.64 -10.44
N TYR A 140 11.23 5.72 -10.72
CA TYR A 140 12.05 5.06 -9.72
C TYR A 140 13.51 5.51 -9.79
N LEU A 141 14.03 5.86 -8.62
CA LEU A 141 15.42 6.26 -8.46
C LEU A 141 16.34 5.04 -8.32
N LYS A 142 17.36 4.97 -9.17
CA LYS A 142 18.44 4.01 -9.05
C LYS A 142 19.56 4.51 -8.16
N SER A 143 19.78 5.81 -8.10
CA SER A 143 20.83 6.45 -7.30
C SER A 143 20.36 7.80 -6.79
N SER A 144 20.89 8.24 -5.67
CA SER A 144 20.77 9.61 -5.17
C SER A 144 21.80 10.57 -5.81
N ASN A 145 22.68 10.05 -6.67
CA ASN A 145 23.78 10.80 -7.32
C ASN A 145 24.70 11.53 -6.32
N GLY A 146 24.88 10.96 -5.13
CA GLY A 146 25.69 11.57 -4.06
C GLY A 146 24.98 12.66 -3.28
N GLU A 147 23.73 12.98 -3.60
CA GLU A 147 22.94 13.96 -2.86
C GLU A 147 22.20 13.31 -1.69
N ASP A 148 22.01 14.08 -0.63
CA ASP A 148 21.22 13.67 0.52
C ASP A 148 19.72 13.71 0.18
N VAL A 149 19.07 12.57 0.24
CA VAL A 149 17.64 12.42 -0.05
C VAL A 149 16.87 12.07 1.21
N THR A 150 15.81 12.83 1.49
CA THR A 150 14.90 12.52 2.59
C THR A 150 13.77 11.62 2.09
N LEU A 151 13.60 10.47 2.76
CA LEU A 151 12.61 9.46 2.45
C LEU A 151 11.72 9.23 3.66
N CYS A 152 10.45 8.98 3.41
CA CYS A 152 9.47 8.53 4.41
C CYS A 152 8.99 7.14 4.00
N LEU A 153 9.38 6.12 4.74
CA LEU A 153 9.20 4.72 4.37
C LEU A 153 8.42 3.96 5.43
N THR A 154 7.50 3.09 5.00
CA THR A 154 6.95 2.07 5.91
C THR A 154 8.04 1.08 6.31
N ASN A 155 7.84 0.33 7.39
CA ASN A 155 8.80 -0.70 7.80
C ASN A 155 9.09 -1.70 6.67
N VAL A 156 8.07 -2.10 5.90
CA VAL A 156 8.22 -3.02 4.75
C VAL A 156 9.04 -2.37 3.64
N ASP A 157 8.75 -1.10 3.32
CA ASP A 157 9.52 -0.38 2.30
C ASP A 157 10.96 -0.12 2.74
N LEU A 158 11.20 0.14 4.02
CA LEU A 158 12.54 0.35 4.56
C LEU A 158 13.38 -0.93 4.50
N GLU A 159 12.80 -2.08 4.86
CA GLU A 159 13.45 -3.38 4.71
C GLU A 159 13.83 -3.64 3.25
N LEU A 160 12.87 -3.49 2.33
CA LEU A 160 13.09 -3.68 0.90
C LEU A 160 14.13 -2.69 0.34
N PHE A 161 14.13 -1.44 0.82
CA PHE A 161 15.12 -0.45 0.44
C PHE A 161 16.53 -0.85 0.87
N LEU A 162 16.72 -1.26 2.10
CA LEU A 162 18.02 -1.71 2.61
C LEU A 162 18.50 -3.01 1.97
N GLU A 163 17.59 -3.85 1.52
CA GLU A 163 17.92 -5.06 0.75
C GLU A 163 18.42 -4.71 -0.67
N HIS A 164 17.74 -3.79 -1.35
CA HIS A 164 17.96 -3.50 -2.77
C HIS A 164 19.04 -2.45 -3.04
N TYR A 165 19.36 -1.59 -2.06
CA TYR A 165 20.34 -0.50 -2.24
C TYR A 165 21.50 -0.60 -1.28
N ASP A 166 22.66 -0.14 -1.74
CA ASP A 166 23.77 0.26 -0.88
C ASP A 166 23.45 1.65 -0.35
N VAL A 167 23.37 1.79 0.98
CA VAL A 167 22.92 3.03 1.64
C VAL A 167 24.08 3.63 2.43
N PHE A 168 24.32 4.93 2.22
CA PHE A 168 25.41 5.67 2.84
C PHE A 168 24.87 6.84 3.65
N ASN A 169 25.58 7.25 4.69
CA ASN A 169 25.31 8.44 5.50
C ASN A 169 23.88 8.51 6.05
N ILE A 170 23.30 7.37 6.44
CA ILE A 170 21.91 7.31 6.90
C ILE A 170 21.72 8.01 8.24
N THR A 171 20.77 8.96 8.26
CA THR A 171 20.29 9.65 9.46
C THR A 171 18.82 9.31 9.68
N TYR A 172 18.49 8.80 10.86
CA TYR A 172 17.11 8.51 11.27
C TYR A 172 16.55 9.69 12.05
N HIS A 173 15.49 10.33 11.55
CA HIS A 173 14.91 11.54 12.16
C HIS A 173 13.80 11.22 13.16
N SER A 174 12.73 10.66 12.68
CA SER A 174 11.50 10.42 13.45
C SER A 174 10.58 9.47 12.73
N GLY A 175 9.46 9.15 13.33
CA GLY A 175 8.43 8.36 12.69
C GLY A 175 7.18 8.20 13.54
N TRP A 176 6.27 7.40 13.03
CA TRP A 176 5.03 7.01 13.69
C TRP A 176 4.95 5.50 13.77
N LYS A 177 4.62 4.96 14.93
CA LYS A 177 4.46 3.52 15.13
C LYS A 177 3.02 3.18 15.49
N PHE A 178 2.56 2.02 15.04
CA PHE A 178 1.17 1.59 15.11
C PHE A 178 1.07 0.18 15.68
N LYS A 179 -0.03 -0.08 16.36
CA LYS A 179 -0.45 -1.45 16.67
C LYS A 179 -0.83 -2.16 15.39
N SER A 180 -0.67 -3.48 15.35
CA SER A 180 -1.13 -4.28 14.23
C SER A 180 -2.11 -5.36 14.69
N THR A 181 -2.97 -5.73 13.76
CA THR A 181 -3.81 -6.92 13.90
C THR A 181 -4.06 -7.57 12.54
N VAL A 182 -4.33 -8.86 12.55
CA VAL A 182 -4.77 -9.62 11.38
C VAL A 182 -6.29 -9.67 11.36
N GLY A 183 -6.86 -9.67 10.18
CA GLY A 183 -8.29 -9.93 9.98
C GLY A 183 -9.20 -8.72 10.09
N LEU A 184 -8.70 -7.48 10.07
CA LEU A 184 -9.52 -6.26 10.04
C LEU A 184 -10.58 -6.29 8.94
N PHE A 185 -10.27 -6.88 7.80
CA PHE A 185 -11.13 -6.95 6.62
C PHE A 185 -11.72 -8.35 6.37
N LYS A 186 -11.47 -9.31 7.27
CA LYS A 186 -11.83 -10.72 7.06
C LYS A 186 -13.31 -10.90 6.73
N GLU A 187 -14.20 -10.42 7.58
CA GLU A 187 -15.65 -10.57 7.40
C GLU A 187 -16.16 -9.95 6.09
N TYR A 188 -15.62 -8.79 5.74
CA TYR A 188 -15.95 -8.10 4.51
C TYR A 188 -15.48 -8.87 3.27
N ILE A 189 -14.26 -9.39 3.31
CA ILE A 189 -13.68 -10.16 2.20
C ILE A 189 -14.41 -11.51 2.03
N ASP A 190 -14.72 -12.21 3.12
CA ASP A 190 -15.48 -13.47 3.09
C ASP A 190 -16.85 -13.26 2.44
N LYS A 191 -17.55 -12.19 2.83
CA LYS A 191 -18.84 -11.81 2.24
C LYS A 191 -18.74 -11.65 0.72
N TRP A 192 -17.83 -10.82 0.24
CA TRP A 192 -17.71 -10.51 -1.17
C TRP A 192 -17.12 -11.65 -1.99
N ASN A 193 -16.24 -12.46 -1.41
CA ASN A 193 -15.72 -13.66 -2.06
C ASN A 193 -16.84 -14.71 -2.25
N THR A 194 -17.72 -14.90 -1.28
CA THR A 194 -18.89 -15.78 -1.41
C THR A 194 -19.79 -15.33 -2.56
N ILE A 195 -20.15 -14.04 -2.61
CA ILE A 195 -20.95 -13.47 -3.68
C ILE A 195 -20.29 -13.68 -5.05
N LYS A 196 -18.98 -13.41 -5.15
CA LYS A 196 -18.21 -13.61 -6.39
C LYS A 196 -18.28 -15.07 -6.86
N VAL A 197 -18.05 -16.03 -5.97
CA VAL A 197 -18.05 -17.46 -6.30
C VAL A 197 -19.44 -17.93 -6.73
N GLU A 198 -20.48 -17.51 -6.04
CA GLU A 198 -21.86 -17.85 -6.36
C GLU A 198 -22.28 -17.25 -7.71
N SER A 199 -21.98 -15.99 -7.96
CA SER A 199 -22.25 -15.30 -9.23
C SER A 199 -21.53 -15.98 -10.39
N THR A 200 -20.29 -16.41 -10.19
CA THR A 200 -19.53 -17.15 -11.20
C THR A 200 -20.17 -18.49 -11.52
N LYS A 201 -20.61 -19.24 -10.50
CA LYS A 201 -21.26 -20.55 -10.70
C LYS A 201 -22.62 -20.43 -11.40
N SER A 202 -23.37 -19.38 -11.13
CA SER A 202 -24.68 -19.14 -11.75
C SER A 202 -24.60 -18.51 -13.14
N GLY A 203 -23.40 -18.17 -13.64
CA GLY A 203 -23.21 -17.47 -14.91
C GLY A 203 -23.72 -16.02 -14.90
N ASN A 204 -24.01 -15.48 -13.73
CA ASN A 204 -24.52 -14.12 -13.55
C ASN A 204 -23.35 -13.15 -13.34
N TRP A 205 -22.76 -12.72 -14.43
CA TRP A 205 -21.72 -11.69 -14.45
C TRP A 205 -22.40 -10.32 -14.41
N ALA A 206 -22.61 -9.77 -13.23
CA ALA A 206 -23.13 -8.42 -13.05
C ALA A 206 -22.02 -7.45 -12.61
#